data_4b81cf3f162a9635e45e37f8fbbdf5cb
#
_entry.id   4b81cf3f162a9635e45e37f8fbbdf5cb
#
_cell.length_a   1.000
_cell.length_b   1.000
_cell.length_c   1.000
_cell.angle_alpha   90.00
_cell.angle_beta   90.00
_cell.angle_gamma   90.00
#
_symmetry.space_group_name_H-M   'P 1'
#
loop_
_entity.id
_entity.type
_entity.pdbx_description
1 polymer ?
#
loop_
_entity_poly.entity_id
_entity_poly.type
_entity_poly.pdbx_seq_one_letter_code
_entity_poly.pdbx_strand_id
1 'polypeptide(L)'
;LSSVSGVEVGVGVGAGGGVVLVFAGQGCQWVGMGRELLGSSPVFAESMRECAAALSPFVDFSVVDVLGSAGELGRVEVVQPALWAVMVSLARVWRSWGVPVAAVVGHSQGEIAAATVAGALSVGDAARVVALRSRLIAERLSGLGGMVSVALSRERVVSLIAGVPGVSVAAVNGSSSTVVSGEAAGLERVLAACVSSGVRARRIDVDYASHSVQVELIREELLGVLDGIVPRSGEIPFVSTVTGERIDTVELGAEYWYRNLRQTVEF
;
A
#
# COMPACT_ATOMS: atom_id res chain seq x y z
N LEU A 1 -26.27 -2.87 13.34
CA LEU A 1 -24.99 -3.51 13.04
C LEU A 1 -24.12 -2.47 12.36
N SER A 2 -23.23 -1.84 13.14
CA SER A 2 -22.24 -0.87 12.70
C SER A 2 -21.20 -1.56 11.83
N SER A 3 -20.98 -1.06 10.61
CA SER A 3 -19.94 -1.50 9.69
C SER A 3 -18.56 -1.25 10.33
N VAL A 4 -17.94 -2.28 10.80
CA VAL A 4 -16.50 -2.29 11.10
C VAL A 4 -15.81 -2.32 9.74
N SER A 5 -15.08 -1.26 9.39
CA SER A 5 -14.16 -1.25 8.26
C SER A 5 -12.98 -2.16 8.59
N GLY A 6 -13.18 -3.46 8.39
CA GLY A 6 -12.14 -4.47 8.53
C GLY A 6 -11.32 -4.56 7.24
N VAL A 7 -10.11 -5.05 7.35
CA VAL A 7 -9.31 -5.52 6.22
C VAL A 7 -10.14 -6.58 5.50
N GLU A 8 -10.76 -6.24 4.38
CA GLU A 8 -11.43 -7.21 3.53
C GLU A 8 -10.35 -8.05 2.85
N VAL A 9 -10.10 -9.22 3.40
CA VAL A 9 -9.43 -10.30 2.68
C VAL A 9 -10.50 -10.91 1.77
N GLY A 10 -10.61 -10.39 0.54
CA GLY A 10 -11.48 -10.97 -0.48
C GLY A 10 -10.98 -12.37 -0.83
N VAL A 11 -11.76 -13.42 -0.51
CA VAL A 11 -11.47 -14.79 -0.91
C VAL A 11 -12.15 -15.05 -2.24
N GLY A 12 -11.42 -14.90 -3.35
CA GLY A 12 -11.81 -15.36 -4.66
C GLY A 12 -11.28 -16.79 -4.89
N VAL A 13 -12.15 -17.76 -5.12
CA VAL A 13 -11.73 -19.13 -5.45
C VAL A 13 -11.50 -19.18 -6.96
N GLY A 14 -10.22 -19.24 -7.37
CA GLY A 14 -9.84 -19.48 -8.76
C GLY A 14 -10.12 -20.93 -9.19
N ALA A 15 -10.16 -21.21 -10.50
CA ALA A 15 -10.46 -22.49 -11.11
C ALA A 15 -9.52 -23.67 -10.73
N GLY A 16 -8.55 -23.46 -9.86
CA GLY A 16 -7.60 -24.45 -9.32
C GLY A 16 -7.71 -24.69 -7.82
N GLY A 17 -8.74 -24.19 -7.12
CA GLY A 17 -8.99 -24.48 -5.70
C GLY A 17 -8.13 -23.69 -4.70
N GLY A 18 -7.40 -22.65 -5.11
CA GLY A 18 -6.59 -21.78 -4.24
C GLY A 18 -7.22 -20.40 -4.00
N VAL A 19 -6.74 -19.69 -2.98
CA VAL A 19 -7.15 -18.32 -2.66
C VAL A 19 -6.17 -17.29 -3.24
N VAL A 20 -6.67 -16.10 -3.57
CA VAL A 20 -5.83 -14.94 -3.85
C VAL A 20 -5.72 -14.12 -2.57
N LEU A 21 -4.49 -13.87 -2.09
CA LEU A 21 -4.27 -12.96 -0.98
C LEU A 21 -4.18 -11.54 -1.51
N VAL A 22 -5.05 -10.67 -0.99
CA VAL A 22 -5.10 -9.24 -1.32
C VAL A 22 -4.51 -8.44 -0.17
N PHE A 23 -3.48 -7.65 -0.45
CA PHE A 23 -2.79 -6.81 0.53
C PHE A 23 -3.21 -5.35 0.36
N ALA A 24 -3.88 -4.81 1.36
CA ALA A 24 -4.40 -3.45 1.32
C ALA A 24 -3.29 -2.39 1.30
N GLY A 25 -3.61 -1.21 0.77
CA GLY A 25 -2.82 0.00 0.92
C GLY A 25 -3.03 0.68 2.27
N GLN A 26 -2.44 1.87 2.42
CA GLN A 26 -2.66 2.73 3.59
C GLN A 26 -4.14 3.16 3.67
N GLY A 27 -4.67 3.23 4.91
CA GLY A 27 -6.06 3.56 5.20
C GLY A 27 -6.86 2.42 5.83
N CYS A 28 -6.31 1.19 5.85
CA CYS A 28 -6.93 0.04 6.50
C CYS A 28 -6.47 -0.16 7.96
N GLN A 29 -5.53 0.65 8.48
CA GLN A 29 -5.02 0.56 9.84
C GLN A 29 -6.09 0.96 10.87
N TRP A 30 -5.99 0.33 12.03
CA TRP A 30 -6.79 0.67 13.20
C TRP A 30 -6.01 0.38 14.49
N VAL A 31 -6.32 1.12 15.53
CA VAL A 31 -5.63 1.00 16.83
C VAL A 31 -5.89 -0.37 17.44
N GLY A 32 -4.81 -1.11 17.73
CA GLY A 32 -4.88 -2.46 18.27
C GLY A 32 -4.88 -3.57 17.22
N MET A 33 -4.76 -3.25 15.91
CA MET A 33 -4.65 -4.28 14.87
C MET A 33 -3.54 -5.29 15.20
N GLY A 34 -3.88 -6.59 15.16
CA GLY A 34 -2.94 -7.68 15.44
C GLY A 34 -2.57 -7.90 16.91
N ARG A 35 -2.94 -7.02 17.84
CA ARG A 35 -2.56 -7.15 19.28
C ARG A 35 -3.06 -8.43 19.93
N GLU A 36 -4.29 -8.82 19.66
CA GLU A 36 -4.83 -10.08 20.18
C GLU A 36 -4.06 -11.29 19.64
N LEU A 37 -3.70 -11.25 18.36
CA LEU A 37 -2.93 -12.32 17.70
C LEU A 37 -1.50 -12.44 18.25
N LEU A 38 -0.90 -11.36 18.74
CA LEU A 38 0.41 -11.42 19.39
C LEU A 38 0.39 -12.33 20.66
N GLY A 39 -0.74 -12.37 21.37
CA GLY A 39 -0.90 -13.20 22.54
C GLY A 39 -1.48 -14.59 22.27
N SER A 40 -2.25 -14.76 21.19
CA SER A 40 -3.02 -15.98 20.93
C SER A 40 -2.47 -16.86 19.79
N SER A 41 -1.63 -16.30 18.91
CA SER A 41 -1.05 -17.03 17.77
C SER A 41 0.48 -17.01 17.80
N PRO A 42 1.15 -18.11 18.19
CA PRO A 42 2.61 -18.19 18.15
C PRO A 42 3.20 -17.90 16.76
N VAL A 43 2.55 -18.35 15.69
CA VAL A 43 2.98 -18.11 14.29
C VAL A 43 2.95 -16.61 13.96
N PHE A 44 1.88 -15.91 14.36
CA PHE A 44 1.77 -14.46 14.16
C PHE A 44 2.85 -13.72 14.96
N ALA A 45 2.99 -14.04 16.25
CA ALA A 45 3.95 -13.39 17.13
C ALA A 45 5.40 -13.60 16.67
N GLU A 46 5.75 -14.79 16.17
CA GLU A 46 7.07 -15.07 15.61
C GLU A 46 7.34 -14.27 14.34
N SER A 47 6.37 -14.25 13.42
CA SER A 47 6.47 -13.45 12.20
C SER A 47 6.60 -11.96 12.46
N MET A 48 5.83 -11.43 13.43
CA MET A 48 5.95 -10.03 13.85
C MET A 48 7.33 -9.71 14.43
N ARG A 49 7.92 -10.62 15.21
CA ARG A 49 9.30 -10.45 15.75
C ARG A 49 10.34 -10.44 14.61
N GLU A 50 10.19 -11.32 13.63
CA GLU A 50 11.08 -11.34 12.45
C GLU A 50 10.98 -10.04 11.65
N CYS A 51 9.76 -9.57 11.36
CA CYS A 51 9.54 -8.30 10.68
C CYS A 51 10.10 -7.12 11.49
N ALA A 52 9.89 -7.08 12.81
CA ALA A 52 10.41 -6.04 13.68
C ALA A 52 11.95 -6.04 13.71
N ALA A 53 12.59 -7.21 13.76
CA ALA A 53 14.04 -7.33 13.69
C ALA A 53 14.59 -6.85 12.34
N ALA A 54 13.92 -7.14 11.24
CA ALA A 54 14.30 -6.68 9.91
C ALA A 54 14.12 -5.15 9.73
N LEU A 55 13.13 -4.56 10.39
CA LEU A 55 12.87 -3.11 10.36
C LEU A 55 13.83 -2.33 11.26
N SER A 56 14.34 -2.92 12.34
CA SER A 56 15.12 -2.22 13.36
C SER A 56 16.34 -1.43 12.86
N PRO A 57 17.02 -1.79 11.75
CA PRO A 57 18.10 -0.95 11.20
C PRO A 57 17.59 0.34 10.52
N PHE A 58 16.31 0.43 10.22
CA PHE A 58 15.74 1.50 9.39
C PHE A 58 14.76 2.40 10.12
N VAL A 59 14.26 2.01 11.29
CA VAL A 59 13.27 2.76 12.08
C VAL A 59 13.74 2.94 13.52
N ASP A 60 13.28 4.00 14.18
CA ASP A 60 13.59 4.36 15.56
C ASP A 60 12.46 4.05 16.56
N PHE A 61 11.45 3.29 16.12
CA PHE A 61 10.28 2.91 16.92
C PHE A 61 10.09 1.39 16.99
N SER A 62 9.35 0.95 17.99
CA SER A 62 8.91 -0.44 18.11
C SER A 62 7.64 -0.66 17.29
N VAL A 63 7.72 -1.54 16.28
CA VAL A 63 6.56 -1.87 15.43
C VAL A 63 5.39 -2.44 16.22
N VAL A 64 5.66 -3.15 17.32
CA VAL A 64 4.61 -3.73 18.17
C VAL A 64 3.94 -2.66 19.03
N ASP A 65 4.72 -1.70 19.57
CA ASP A 65 4.20 -0.68 20.49
C ASP A 65 3.31 0.33 19.75
N VAL A 66 3.69 0.72 18.53
CA VAL A 66 2.93 1.68 17.72
C VAL A 66 1.55 1.19 17.32
N LEU A 67 1.31 -0.13 17.30
CA LEU A 67 -0.02 -0.70 17.00
C LEU A 67 -1.09 -0.25 18.02
N GLY A 68 -0.69 0.20 19.20
CA GLY A 68 -1.60 0.70 20.25
C GLY A 68 -1.88 2.20 20.21
N SER A 69 -1.27 2.94 19.28
CA SER A 69 -1.28 4.42 19.28
C SER A 69 -1.89 4.99 18.01
N ALA A 70 -3.01 5.71 18.14
CA ALA A 70 -3.65 6.38 17.00
C ALA A 70 -2.74 7.46 16.40
N GLY A 71 -2.01 8.23 17.24
CA GLY A 71 -1.11 9.28 16.77
C GLY A 71 0.05 8.74 15.95
N GLU A 72 0.65 7.63 16.39
CA GLU A 72 1.73 6.98 15.65
C GLU A 72 1.24 6.38 14.33
N LEU A 73 0.07 5.72 14.30
CA LEU A 73 -0.53 5.16 13.09
C LEU A 73 -1.05 6.23 12.11
N GLY A 74 -1.02 7.50 12.46
CA GLY A 74 -1.28 8.62 11.56
C GLY A 74 -0.05 9.04 10.72
N ARG A 75 1.16 8.64 11.14
CA ARG A 75 2.43 9.00 10.50
C ARG A 75 2.79 7.99 9.41
N VAL A 76 3.06 8.47 8.18
CA VAL A 76 3.29 7.58 7.02
C VAL A 76 4.50 6.67 7.22
N GLU A 77 5.58 7.18 7.83
CA GLU A 77 6.82 6.45 8.10
C GLU A 77 6.66 5.37 9.18
N VAL A 78 5.55 5.42 9.94
CA VAL A 78 5.21 4.44 10.96
C VAL A 78 4.15 3.46 10.45
N VAL A 79 3.08 3.97 9.84
CA VAL A 79 1.93 3.15 9.46
C VAL A 79 2.25 2.17 8.33
N GLN A 80 3.08 2.56 7.34
CA GLN A 80 3.40 1.65 6.24
C GLN A 80 4.25 0.45 6.71
N PRO A 81 5.34 0.61 7.49
CA PRO A 81 6.05 -0.52 8.08
C PRO A 81 5.17 -1.38 9.02
N ALA A 82 4.30 -0.76 9.81
CA ALA A 82 3.40 -1.49 10.71
C ALA A 82 2.38 -2.34 9.93
N LEU A 83 1.76 -1.78 8.90
CA LEU A 83 0.85 -2.52 8.02
C LEU A 83 1.55 -3.67 7.30
N TRP A 84 2.75 -3.43 6.75
CA TRP A 84 3.55 -4.47 6.11
C TRP A 84 3.80 -5.65 7.07
N ALA A 85 4.26 -5.37 8.29
CA ALA A 85 4.55 -6.41 9.28
C ALA A 85 3.29 -7.22 9.65
N VAL A 86 2.15 -6.55 9.89
CA VAL A 86 0.88 -7.20 10.19
C VAL A 86 0.39 -8.04 9.02
N MET A 87 0.42 -7.53 7.80
CA MET A 87 -0.05 -8.24 6.60
C MET A 87 0.79 -9.49 6.31
N VAL A 88 2.12 -9.39 6.39
CA VAL A 88 3.03 -10.55 6.22
C VAL A 88 2.74 -11.60 7.30
N SER A 89 2.55 -11.16 8.55
CA SER A 89 2.29 -12.07 9.67
C SER A 89 0.93 -12.77 9.56
N LEU A 90 -0.11 -12.06 9.12
CA LEU A 90 -1.42 -12.65 8.84
C LEU A 90 -1.35 -13.69 7.71
N ALA A 91 -0.64 -13.40 6.64
CA ALA A 91 -0.46 -14.34 5.54
C ALA A 91 0.25 -15.62 5.99
N ARG A 92 1.24 -15.52 6.88
CA ARG A 92 1.90 -16.70 7.50
C ARG A 92 0.92 -17.54 8.32
N VAL A 93 0.02 -16.91 9.08
CA VAL A 93 -1.02 -17.64 9.83
C VAL A 93 -1.91 -18.45 8.89
N TRP A 94 -2.45 -17.82 7.83
CA TRP A 94 -3.27 -18.53 6.84
C TRP A 94 -2.53 -19.70 6.19
N ARG A 95 -1.27 -19.50 5.80
CA ARG A 95 -0.44 -20.58 5.23
C ARG A 95 -0.16 -21.69 6.24
N SER A 96 0.04 -21.37 7.52
CA SER A 96 0.25 -22.37 8.58
C SER A 96 -0.98 -23.27 8.81
N TRP A 97 -2.17 -22.79 8.44
CA TRP A 97 -3.41 -23.56 8.45
C TRP A 97 -3.65 -24.34 7.14
N GLY A 98 -2.67 -24.35 6.24
CA GLY A 98 -2.75 -25.08 4.98
C GLY A 98 -3.59 -24.43 3.89
N VAL A 99 -3.90 -23.12 4.01
CA VAL A 99 -4.63 -22.39 2.96
C VAL A 99 -3.76 -22.32 1.70
N PRO A 100 -4.20 -22.91 0.56
CA PRO A 100 -3.45 -22.89 -0.67
C PRO A 100 -3.53 -21.51 -1.33
N VAL A 101 -2.41 -20.82 -1.46
CA VAL A 101 -2.34 -19.49 -2.08
C VAL A 101 -2.06 -19.63 -3.57
N ALA A 102 -3.02 -19.26 -4.41
CA ALA A 102 -2.92 -19.32 -5.87
C ALA A 102 -2.22 -18.09 -6.48
N ALA A 103 -2.39 -16.92 -5.86
CA ALA A 103 -1.74 -15.69 -6.28
C ALA A 103 -1.73 -14.66 -5.13
N VAL A 104 -0.92 -13.62 -5.30
CA VAL A 104 -0.91 -12.45 -4.43
C VAL A 104 -1.09 -11.18 -5.28
N VAL A 105 -1.78 -10.19 -4.72
CA VAL A 105 -1.92 -8.85 -5.28
C VAL A 105 -1.88 -7.84 -4.15
N GLY A 106 -1.24 -6.68 -4.36
CA GLY A 106 -1.17 -5.62 -3.38
C GLY A 106 -1.67 -4.30 -3.94
N HIS A 107 -2.39 -3.52 -3.15
CA HIS A 107 -2.76 -2.16 -3.50
C HIS A 107 -1.66 -1.19 -3.06
N SER A 108 -0.97 -0.54 -4.02
CA SER A 108 0.09 0.43 -3.72
C SER A 108 1.16 -0.19 -2.80
N GLN A 109 1.39 0.37 -1.61
CA GLN A 109 2.35 -0.16 -0.63
C GLN A 109 2.07 -1.62 -0.21
N GLY A 110 0.84 -2.10 -0.37
CA GLY A 110 0.49 -3.50 -0.12
C GLY A 110 1.24 -4.49 -1.02
N GLU A 111 1.74 -4.05 -2.19
CA GLU A 111 2.59 -4.87 -3.03
C GLU A 111 3.91 -5.30 -2.36
N ILE A 112 4.41 -4.52 -1.38
CA ILE A 112 5.63 -4.88 -0.64
C ILE A 112 5.37 -6.12 0.22
N ALA A 113 4.18 -6.18 0.86
CA ALA A 113 3.77 -7.37 1.60
C ALA A 113 3.49 -8.55 0.65
N ALA A 114 2.83 -8.30 -0.48
CA ALA A 114 2.61 -9.31 -1.52
C ALA A 114 3.93 -9.91 -2.03
N ALA A 115 4.93 -9.08 -2.33
CA ALA A 115 6.26 -9.51 -2.77
C ALA A 115 7.00 -10.34 -1.71
N THR A 116 6.87 -9.95 -0.43
CA THR A 116 7.43 -10.70 0.70
C THR A 116 6.80 -12.10 0.79
N VAL A 117 5.47 -12.17 0.72
CA VAL A 117 4.71 -13.43 0.85
C VAL A 117 4.90 -14.32 -0.37
N ALA A 118 5.09 -13.75 -1.55
CA ALA A 118 5.44 -14.48 -2.76
C ALA A 118 6.86 -15.07 -2.73
N GLY A 119 7.72 -14.67 -1.79
CA GLY A 119 9.13 -15.05 -1.75
C GLY A 119 10.01 -14.24 -2.73
N ALA A 120 9.46 -13.21 -3.34
CA ALA A 120 10.15 -12.34 -4.30
C ALA A 120 11.16 -11.41 -3.63
N LEU A 121 10.85 -10.91 -2.44
CA LEU A 121 11.75 -10.15 -1.60
C LEU A 121 12.07 -10.93 -0.32
N SER A 122 13.31 -10.85 0.14
CA SER A 122 13.63 -11.24 1.51
C SER A 122 12.90 -10.31 2.50
N VAL A 123 12.68 -10.78 3.74
CA VAL A 123 12.09 -9.94 4.80
C VAL A 123 12.96 -8.69 5.03
N GLY A 124 14.29 -8.81 4.92
CA GLY A 124 15.22 -7.69 5.05
C GLY A 124 15.09 -6.67 3.91
N ASP A 125 15.04 -7.11 2.65
CA ASP A 125 14.86 -6.21 1.49
C ASP A 125 13.49 -5.51 1.55
N ALA A 126 12.43 -6.24 1.88
CA ALA A 126 11.09 -5.68 2.01
C ALA A 126 10.99 -4.66 3.15
N ALA A 127 11.63 -4.92 4.30
CA ALA A 127 11.75 -3.98 5.41
C ALA A 127 12.47 -2.69 4.97
N ARG A 128 13.58 -2.83 4.22
CA ARG A 128 14.32 -1.70 3.64
C ARG A 128 13.41 -0.88 2.71
N VAL A 129 12.70 -1.55 1.79
CA VAL A 129 11.79 -0.88 0.85
C VAL A 129 10.72 -0.10 1.60
N VAL A 130 9.97 -0.74 2.49
CA VAL A 130 8.82 -0.09 3.15
C VAL A 130 9.26 1.04 4.07
N ALA A 131 10.34 0.85 4.84
CA ALA A 131 10.80 1.85 5.81
C ALA A 131 11.44 3.07 5.13
N LEU A 132 12.36 2.85 4.18
CA LEU A 132 13.07 3.97 3.55
C LEU A 132 12.16 4.76 2.62
N ARG A 133 11.25 4.08 1.89
CA ARG A 133 10.26 4.74 1.06
C ARG A 133 9.30 5.61 1.87
N SER A 134 8.73 5.08 2.95
CA SER A 134 7.78 5.84 3.79
C SER A 134 8.46 7.00 4.52
N ARG A 135 9.72 6.86 4.94
CA ARG A 135 10.51 7.94 5.50
C ARG A 135 10.74 9.07 4.50
N LEU A 136 11.11 8.76 3.26
CA LEU A 136 11.27 9.79 2.22
C LEU A 136 9.96 10.51 1.91
N ILE A 137 8.83 9.80 1.92
CA ILE A 137 7.51 10.42 1.80
C ILE A 137 7.29 11.42 2.93
N ALA A 138 7.54 11.02 4.19
CA ALA A 138 7.36 11.89 5.36
C ALA A 138 8.26 13.13 5.29
N GLU A 139 9.54 12.96 4.93
CA GLU A 139 10.53 14.03 4.95
C GLU A 139 10.41 15.01 3.78
N ARG A 140 9.93 14.55 2.59
CA ARG A 140 10.00 15.32 1.35
C ARG A 140 8.65 15.63 0.72
N LEU A 141 7.62 14.85 0.97
CA LEU A 141 6.32 14.98 0.28
C LEU A 141 5.18 15.36 1.22
N SER A 142 5.32 15.17 2.53
CA SER A 142 4.31 15.56 3.53
C SER A 142 4.01 17.05 3.43
N GLY A 143 2.72 17.41 3.47
CA GLY A 143 2.22 18.78 3.35
C GLY A 143 2.17 19.33 1.93
N LEU A 144 2.68 18.63 0.91
CA LEU A 144 2.71 19.15 -0.47
C LEU A 144 1.43 18.86 -1.25
N GLY A 145 0.57 17.96 -0.78
CA GLY A 145 -0.63 17.59 -1.51
C GLY A 145 -1.55 16.66 -0.73
N GLY A 146 -2.35 15.88 -1.46
CA GLY A 146 -3.28 14.94 -0.86
C GLY A 146 -3.95 14.05 -1.88
N MET A 147 -5.02 13.37 -1.44
CA MET A 147 -5.76 12.43 -2.28
C MET A 147 -7.26 12.56 -2.04
N VAL A 148 -8.05 12.31 -3.08
CA VAL A 148 -9.52 12.31 -3.03
C VAL A 148 -10.05 11.05 -3.72
N SER A 149 -10.91 10.31 -3.02
CA SER A 149 -11.70 9.22 -3.59
C SER A 149 -12.94 9.78 -4.24
N VAL A 150 -13.22 9.38 -5.50
CA VAL A 150 -14.34 9.85 -6.32
C VAL A 150 -15.14 8.65 -6.78
N ALA A 151 -16.45 8.66 -6.56
CA ALA A 151 -17.37 7.58 -6.95
C ALA A 151 -17.74 7.67 -8.44
N LEU A 152 -16.74 7.59 -9.31
CA LEU A 152 -16.85 7.61 -10.78
C LEU A 152 -15.88 6.60 -11.40
N SER A 153 -16.14 6.24 -12.66
CA SER A 153 -15.19 5.48 -13.47
C SER A 153 -13.98 6.32 -13.85
N ARG A 154 -12.89 5.66 -14.24
CA ARG A 154 -11.65 6.30 -14.72
C ARG A 154 -11.90 7.35 -15.80
N GLU A 155 -12.68 7.00 -16.83
CA GLU A 155 -12.95 7.87 -17.99
C GLU A 155 -13.65 9.16 -17.55
N ARG A 156 -14.63 9.05 -16.64
CA ARG A 156 -15.36 10.19 -16.10
C ARG A 156 -14.46 11.07 -15.22
N VAL A 157 -13.58 10.45 -14.42
CA VAL A 157 -12.62 11.20 -13.60
C VAL A 157 -11.58 11.90 -14.46
N VAL A 158 -11.04 11.24 -15.51
CA VAL A 158 -10.11 11.87 -16.48
C VAL A 158 -10.76 13.10 -17.10
N SER A 159 -12.03 13.00 -17.52
CA SER A 159 -12.77 14.15 -18.07
C SER A 159 -12.98 15.25 -17.03
N LEU A 160 -13.26 14.88 -15.76
CA LEU A 160 -13.47 15.83 -14.66
C LEU A 160 -12.21 16.64 -14.35
N ILE A 161 -11.03 16.00 -14.38
CA ILE A 161 -9.76 16.65 -14.02
C ILE A 161 -9.00 17.26 -15.22
N ALA A 162 -9.49 17.12 -16.45
CA ALA A 162 -8.82 17.59 -17.67
C ALA A 162 -8.43 19.08 -17.63
N GLY A 163 -9.19 19.92 -16.91
CA GLY A 163 -8.92 21.35 -16.71
C GLY A 163 -8.30 21.70 -15.35
N VAL A 164 -7.80 20.72 -14.59
CA VAL A 164 -7.27 20.92 -13.23
C VAL A 164 -5.78 20.58 -13.20
N PRO A 165 -4.88 21.58 -13.36
CA PRO A 165 -3.44 21.34 -13.30
C PRO A 165 -3.01 20.74 -11.98
N GLY A 166 -1.95 19.92 -12.00
CA GLY A 166 -1.36 19.32 -10.79
C GLY A 166 -2.18 18.21 -10.15
N VAL A 167 -3.25 17.72 -10.80
CA VAL A 167 -4.05 16.58 -10.36
C VAL A 167 -3.97 15.44 -11.37
N SER A 168 -3.79 14.24 -10.89
CA SER A 168 -3.72 13.01 -11.71
C SER A 168 -4.55 11.88 -11.09
N VAL A 169 -4.88 10.87 -11.90
CA VAL A 169 -5.48 9.64 -11.42
C VAL A 169 -4.42 8.85 -10.64
N ALA A 170 -4.70 8.59 -9.38
CA ALA A 170 -3.80 7.87 -8.46
C ALA A 170 -4.12 6.37 -8.38
N ALA A 171 -5.40 6.01 -8.38
CA ALA A 171 -5.81 4.60 -8.36
C ALA A 171 -7.15 4.40 -9.06
N VAL A 172 -7.28 3.25 -9.73
CA VAL A 172 -8.53 2.74 -10.29
C VAL A 172 -8.90 1.49 -9.50
N ASN A 173 -9.90 1.64 -8.62
CA ASN A 173 -10.30 0.58 -7.69
C ASN A 173 -11.55 -0.19 -8.18
N GLY A 174 -11.98 0.08 -9.41
CA GLY A 174 -13.12 -0.56 -10.01
C GLY A 174 -13.88 0.37 -10.95
N SER A 175 -14.97 -0.12 -11.53
CA SER A 175 -15.77 0.57 -12.55
C SER A 175 -16.41 1.90 -12.10
N SER A 176 -16.48 2.15 -10.79
CA SER A 176 -17.09 3.35 -10.21
C SER A 176 -16.35 3.87 -8.98
N SER A 177 -15.07 3.55 -8.87
CA SER A 177 -14.24 3.98 -7.73
C SER A 177 -12.84 4.33 -8.23
N THR A 178 -12.53 5.62 -8.25
CA THR A 178 -11.25 6.17 -8.72
C THR A 178 -10.71 7.13 -7.68
N VAL A 179 -9.41 7.10 -7.45
CA VAL A 179 -8.72 8.05 -6.58
C VAL A 179 -7.92 9.02 -7.43
N VAL A 180 -7.95 10.28 -7.08
CA VAL A 180 -7.08 11.32 -7.64
C VAL A 180 -6.11 11.82 -6.57
N SER A 181 -4.93 12.24 -6.99
CA SER A 181 -3.91 12.84 -6.14
C SER A 181 -3.36 14.11 -6.76
N GLY A 182 -2.89 15.03 -5.94
CA GLY A 182 -2.32 16.28 -6.41
C GLY A 182 -2.27 17.36 -5.35
N GLU A 183 -2.04 18.59 -5.80
CA GLU A 183 -1.98 19.78 -4.95
C GLU A 183 -3.33 20.09 -4.30
N ALA A 184 -3.31 20.66 -3.09
CA ALA A 184 -4.51 20.97 -2.32
C ALA A 184 -5.53 21.82 -3.08
N ALA A 185 -5.07 22.87 -3.78
CA ALA A 185 -5.95 23.76 -4.56
C ALA A 185 -6.64 23.02 -5.73
N GLY A 186 -5.93 22.10 -6.39
CA GLY A 186 -6.50 21.25 -7.44
C GLY A 186 -7.55 20.28 -6.90
N LEU A 187 -7.27 19.68 -5.77
CA LEU A 187 -8.21 18.75 -5.11
C LEU A 187 -9.47 19.45 -4.61
N GLU A 188 -9.39 20.70 -4.14
CA GLU A 188 -10.59 21.50 -3.80
C GLU A 188 -11.47 21.74 -5.04
N ARG A 189 -10.87 22.03 -6.19
CA ARG A 189 -11.63 22.19 -7.45
C ARG A 189 -12.35 20.90 -7.85
N VAL A 190 -11.68 19.74 -7.68
CA VAL A 190 -12.29 18.43 -7.94
C VAL A 190 -13.47 18.19 -7.00
N LEU A 191 -13.30 18.42 -5.69
CA LEU A 191 -14.37 18.27 -4.70
C LEU A 191 -15.56 19.16 -5.02
N ALA A 192 -15.33 20.44 -5.33
CA ALA A 192 -16.37 21.38 -5.71
C ALA A 192 -17.14 20.93 -6.97
N ALA A 193 -16.43 20.45 -7.98
CA ALA A 193 -17.03 19.90 -9.21
C ALA A 193 -17.87 18.64 -8.92
N CYS A 194 -17.40 17.76 -8.03
CA CYS A 194 -18.17 16.59 -7.58
C CYS A 194 -19.46 17.00 -6.86
N VAL A 195 -19.38 17.95 -5.93
CA VAL A 195 -20.56 18.48 -5.21
C VAL A 195 -21.57 19.06 -6.20
N SER A 196 -21.13 19.89 -7.14
CA SER A 196 -22.00 20.51 -8.16
C SER A 196 -22.69 19.49 -9.06
N SER A 197 -22.05 18.33 -9.27
CA SER A 197 -22.57 17.24 -10.12
C SER A 197 -23.29 16.15 -9.35
N GLY A 198 -23.48 16.30 -8.02
CA GLY A 198 -24.09 15.27 -7.17
C GLY A 198 -23.27 13.97 -7.06
N VAL A 199 -21.96 14.04 -7.30
CA VAL A 199 -21.04 12.90 -7.23
C VAL A 199 -20.45 12.80 -5.81
N ARG A 200 -20.50 11.60 -5.23
CA ARG A 200 -19.86 11.36 -3.94
C ARG A 200 -18.34 11.39 -4.10
N ALA A 201 -17.70 12.28 -3.35
CA ALA A 201 -16.25 12.35 -3.24
C ALA A 201 -15.86 12.64 -1.79
N ARG A 202 -14.68 12.15 -1.36
CA ARG A 202 -14.15 12.39 -0.02
C ARG A 202 -12.64 12.49 -0.03
N ARG A 203 -12.07 13.32 0.81
CA ARG A 203 -10.64 13.33 1.08
C ARG A 203 -10.22 12.00 1.71
N ILE A 204 -9.04 11.53 1.34
CA ILE A 204 -8.34 10.46 2.03
C ILE A 204 -7.44 11.14 3.06
N ASP A 205 -7.32 10.54 4.23
CA ASP A 205 -6.55 11.10 5.36
C ASP A 205 -5.04 10.84 5.14
N VAL A 206 -4.49 11.60 4.19
CA VAL A 206 -3.06 11.68 3.87
C VAL A 206 -2.74 13.12 3.45
N ASP A 207 -1.53 13.58 3.74
CA ASP A 207 -1.05 14.94 3.47
C ASP A 207 -0.01 15.02 2.33
N TYR A 208 0.07 13.98 1.52
CA TYR A 208 0.97 13.87 0.37
C TYR A 208 0.25 13.29 -0.85
N ALA A 209 0.77 13.55 -2.04
CA ALA A 209 0.20 13.10 -3.31
C ALA A 209 1.01 11.95 -3.91
N SER A 210 0.87 10.73 -3.36
CA SER A 210 1.35 9.51 -4.04
C SER A 210 0.70 9.37 -5.42
N HIS A 211 1.35 8.63 -6.29
CA HIS A 211 0.86 8.34 -7.64
C HIS A 211 0.63 9.61 -8.47
N SER A 212 1.47 10.63 -8.25
CA SER A 212 1.45 11.92 -8.96
C SER A 212 2.86 12.34 -9.37
N VAL A 213 2.93 13.44 -10.12
CA VAL A 213 4.22 14.03 -10.53
C VAL A 213 5.08 14.49 -9.35
N GLN A 214 4.49 14.75 -8.17
CA GLN A 214 5.24 15.14 -6.98
C GLN A 214 6.25 14.07 -6.52
N VAL A 215 6.01 12.80 -6.83
CA VAL A 215 6.93 11.70 -6.51
C VAL A 215 8.28 11.83 -7.23
N GLU A 216 8.33 12.58 -8.34
CA GLU A 216 9.59 12.86 -9.04
C GLU A 216 10.62 13.58 -8.15
N LEU A 217 10.16 14.35 -7.16
CA LEU A 217 11.02 15.07 -6.23
C LEU A 217 11.95 14.15 -5.42
N ILE A 218 11.56 12.90 -5.22
CA ILE A 218 12.33 11.94 -4.43
C ILE A 218 12.92 10.81 -5.27
N ARG A 219 12.80 10.86 -6.61
CA ARG A 219 13.18 9.75 -7.49
C ARG A 219 14.62 9.29 -7.26
N GLU A 220 15.58 10.20 -7.39
CA GLU A 220 17.01 9.87 -7.29
C GLU A 220 17.38 9.37 -5.88
N GLU A 221 16.83 10.00 -4.85
CA GLU A 221 17.07 9.62 -3.46
C GLU A 221 16.46 8.24 -3.17
N LEU A 222 15.24 7.98 -3.65
CA LEU A 222 14.57 6.69 -3.50
C LEU A 222 15.33 5.56 -4.20
N LEU A 223 15.75 5.77 -5.45
CA LEU A 223 16.55 4.79 -6.18
C LEU A 223 17.87 4.50 -5.45
N GLY A 224 18.55 5.53 -4.93
CA GLY A 224 19.81 5.39 -4.20
C GLY A 224 19.64 4.62 -2.90
N VAL A 225 18.62 4.88 -2.08
CA VAL A 225 18.42 4.15 -0.83
C VAL A 225 17.92 2.72 -1.03
N LEU A 226 17.34 2.41 -2.19
CA LEU A 226 16.89 1.06 -2.56
C LEU A 226 17.90 0.30 -3.42
N ASP A 227 19.05 0.91 -3.74
CA ASP A 227 20.13 0.20 -4.42
C ASP A 227 20.61 -1.00 -3.60
N GLY A 228 20.83 -2.12 -4.28
CA GLY A 228 21.28 -3.38 -3.67
C GLY A 228 20.16 -4.27 -3.09
N ILE A 229 18.87 -3.95 -3.24
CA ILE A 229 17.81 -4.95 -3.05
C ILE A 229 17.90 -6.01 -4.15
N VAL A 230 17.70 -7.29 -3.79
CA VAL A 230 17.88 -8.43 -4.70
C VAL A 230 16.58 -9.21 -4.82
N PRO A 231 15.68 -8.82 -5.75
CA PRO A 231 14.46 -9.56 -6.02
C PRO A 231 14.76 -10.93 -6.61
N ARG A 232 13.85 -11.89 -6.39
CA ARG A 232 13.98 -13.27 -6.83
C ARG A 232 12.70 -13.70 -7.54
N SER A 233 12.78 -14.79 -8.33
CA SER A 233 11.57 -15.48 -8.78
C SER A 233 10.80 -16.00 -7.57
N GLY A 234 9.59 -15.48 -7.37
CA GLY A 234 8.70 -15.87 -6.29
C GLY A 234 8.08 -17.24 -6.53
N GLU A 235 7.74 -17.93 -5.44
CA GLU A 235 7.04 -19.21 -5.47
C GLU A 235 5.54 -19.06 -5.80
N ILE A 236 4.96 -17.90 -5.47
CA ILE A 236 3.54 -17.59 -5.65
C ILE A 236 3.41 -16.55 -6.78
N PRO A 237 2.50 -16.76 -7.75
CA PRO A 237 2.20 -15.79 -8.79
C PRO A 237 1.89 -14.40 -8.20
N PHE A 238 2.56 -13.37 -8.71
CA PHE A 238 2.40 -11.97 -8.30
C PHE A 238 1.68 -11.18 -9.40
N VAL A 239 0.59 -10.53 -9.04
CA VAL A 239 -0.15 -9.62 -9.90
C VAL A 239 0.23 -8.19 -9.53
N SER A 240 0.85 -7.49 -10.47
CA SER A 240 1.26 -6.10 -10.28
C SER A 240 0.10 -5.15 -10.52
N THR A 241 -0.15 -4.24 -9.59
CA THR A 241 -1.08 -3.13 -9.78
C THR A 241 -0.42 -1.90 -10.43
N VAL A 242 0.87 -1.96 -10.72
CA VAL A 242 1.57 -1.00 -11.60
C VAL A 242 1.24 -1.26 -13.07
N THR A 243 1.11 -2.53 -13.45
CA THR A 243 0.85 -2.96 -14.84
C THR A 243 -0.57 -3.48 -15.06
N GLY A 244 -1.28 -3.89 -14.00
CA GLY A 244 -2.55 -4.61 -14.08
C GLY A 244 -2.41 -6.08 -14.47
N GLU A 245 -1.19 -6.63 -14.52
CA GLU A 245 -0.89 -7.95 -15.06
C GLU A 245 0.01 -8.77 -14.12
N ARG A 246 0.09 -10.07 -14.37
CA ARG A 246 1.10 -10.92 -13.74
C ARG A 246 2.48 -10.61 -14.32
N ILE A 247 3.46 -10.42 -13.45
CA ILE A 247 4.85 -10.13 -13.85
C ILE A 247 5.83 -11.16 -13.27
N ASP A 248 7.03 -11.20 -13.82
CA ASP A 248 8.16 -11.92 -13.20
C ASP A 248 8.68 -11.07 -12.04
N THR A 249 8.73 -11.66 -10.86
CA THR A 249 9.11 -10.97 -9.64
C THR A 249 10.57 -10.58 -9.53
N VAL A 250 11.46 -11.06 -10.42
CA VAL A 250 12.84 -10.58 -10.53
C VAL A 250 12.91 -9.10 -10.97
N GLU A 251 11.81 -8.57 -11.51
CA GLU A 251 11.68 -7.15 -11.90
C GLU A 251 11.44 -6.21 -10.71
N LEU A 252 11.17 -6.73 -9.49
CA LEU A 252 10.81 -5.92 -8.31
C LEU A 252 12.01 -5.20 -7.68
N GLY A 253 12.91 -4.66 -8.50
CA GLY A 253 14.05 -3.84 -8.10
C GLY A 253 13.67 -2.39 -7.72
N ALA A 254 14.67 -1.56 -7.44
CA ALA A 254 14.49 -0.17 -7.02
C ALA A 254 13.59 0.65 -7.98
N GLU A 255 13.81 0.51 -9.29
CA GLU A 255 13.00 1.21 -10.31
C GLU A 255 11.53 0.75 -10.27
N TYR A 256 11.24 -0.52 -9.99
CA TYR A 256 9.87 -0.99 -9.80
C TYR A 256 9.20 -0.29 -8.61
N TRP A 257 9.88 -0.18 -7.47
CA TRP A 257 9.32 0.46 -6.27
C TRP A 257 9.13 1.97 -6.42
N TYR A 258 9.99 2.62 -7.22
CA TYR A 258 9.73 3.98 -7.66
C TYR A 258 8.46 4.06 -8.53
N ARG A 259 8.32 3.21 -9.53
CA ARG A 259 7.12 3.14 -10.40
C ARG A 259 5.87 2.83 -9.58
N ASN A 260 5.94 1.92 -8.62
CA ASN A 260 4.85 1.59 -7.71
C ASN A 260 4.36 2.81 -6.91
N LEU A 261 5.24 3.70 -6.49
CA LEU A 261 4.86 4.93 -5.79
C LEU A 261 4.38 6.02 -6.76
N ARG A 262 4.91 6.05 -7.99
CA ARG A 262 4.70 7.13 -8.96
C ARG A 262 3.50 6.92 -9.89
N GLN A 263 3.28 5.70 -10.35
CA GLN A 263 2.27 5.40 -11.37
C GLN A 263 0.89 5.14 -10.75
N THR A 264 -0.15 5.23 -11.59
CA THR A 264 -1.51 4.86 -11.19
C THR A 264 -1.57 3.41 -10.72
N VAL A 265 -2.30 3.16 -9.65
CA VAL A 265 -2.63 1.81 -9.19
C VAL A 265 -3.77 1.27 -10.04
N GLU A 266 -3.54 0.21 -10.79
CA GLU A 266 -4.53 -0.50 -11.61
C GLU A 266 -5.04 -1.73 -10.82
N PHE A 267 -6.04 -1.52 -9.94
CA PHE A 267 -6.51 -2.55 -8.99
C PHE A 267 -7.90 -3.17 -9.39
#